data_88c07f714d3211bc5e6ba38462466bc5
#
_entry.id   88c07f714d3211bc5e6ba38462466bc5
#
_cell.length_a   1.000
_cell.length_b   1.000
_cell.length_c   1.000
_cell.angle_alpha   90.00
_cell.angle_beta   90.00
_cell.angle_gamma   90.00
#
_symmetry.space_group_name_H-M   'P 1'
#
loop_
_entity.id
_entity.type
_entity.pdbx_description
1 polymer ?
#
loop_
_entity_poly.entity_id
_entity_poly.type
_entity_poly.pdbx_seq_one_letter_code
_entity_poly.pdbx_strand_id
1 'polypeptide(L)'
;MAFSVVLSAGIRGMHVELVHVEADISNGLPVFHMVGYLSSEVKEAAERVRTAIRNADIVLPAKKIMVNLAPATMRKKGASYDLPIALAVLASLGVIPKEELERVLVIGELSLSGHVRKVSGILPIVKQARDAGCHTCILPLANRTEGNLVEGIRMIGVSHLKEALGYLTHTLEPEALAGREGKEETDGAAEELTELLDFAQVRGQQAVKRAAEVAAAGGHNLLLVGPPGSGKSMIARRIPTILPPPTEEESMEITTVYSIRGMVDERHPLITGRPFREVHHTVTRAALIGGGVVPVPGELSLAHGGVLFLDELTEFQKSVLEMLRQPLEERQVIIARSHGSYWFPANVMLTAAMNPCPCGNFPDMGKCSCTPSQIRRYLSRVSQPFLDRMDLCTEAPKIAYDDLKGTVKEESSEEIRERVCRARKIQTRRYAGTRVLSNAMLGSGDLEQYCALDAEGEALMRKAFLALDLTARTYHKILKVARTIADLDGSEHIRAPHLKEAAGYRTMDKKYWGR
;
A
#
# COMPACT_ATOMS: atom_id res chain seq x y z
N MET A 1 -34.48 16.55 -28.58
CA MET A 1 -33.34 15.71 -28.92
C MET A 1 -33.13 14.71 -27.78
N ALA A 2 -33.03 13.44 -28.10
CA ALA A 2 -32.89 12.37 -27.11
C ALA A 2 -31.40 12.16 -26.73
N PHE A 3 -30.75 13.22 -26.28
CA PHE A 3 -29.34 13.20 -25.86
C PHE A 3 -29.24 13.44 -24.35
N SER A 4 -28.36 12.70 -23.69
CA SER A 4 -28.07 12.88 -22.26
C SER A 4 -26.60 12.61 -21.95
N VAL A 5 -26.11 13.09 -20.84
CA VAL A 5 -24.75 12.88 -20.33
C VAL A 5 -24.83 12.48 -18.87
N VAL A 6 -24.12 11.42 -18.49
CA VAL A 6 -23.90 11.02 -17.09
C VAL A 6 -22.42 11.06 -16.81
N LEU A 7 -22.04 11.65 -15.69
CA LEU A 7 -20.66 11.69 -15.26
C LEU A 7 -20.30 10.39 -14.52
N SER A 8 -19.21 9.78 -14.93
CA SER A 8 -18.58 8.62 -14.29
C SER A 8 -17.08 8.83 -14.15
N ALA A 9 -16.34 7.82 -13.74
CA ALA A 9 -14.88 7.92 -13.61
C ALA A 9 -14.18 6.59 -13.91
N GLY A 10 -12.91 6.69 -14.27
CA GLY A 10 -12.03 5.54 -14.46
C GLY A 10 -10.68 5.74 -13.79
N ILE A 11 -10.06 4.65 -13.34
CA ILE A 11 -8.80 4.66 -12.60
C ILE A 11 -7.64 4.38 -13.56
N ARG A 12 -6.59 5.17 -13.42
CA ARG A 12 -5.30 5.00 -14.10
C ARG A 12 -4.14 5.14 -13.10
N GLY A 13 -3.69 4.01 -12.55
CA GLY A 13 -2.74 4.02 -11.43
C GLY A 13 -3.39 4.63 -10.19
N MET A 14 -2.79 5.67 -9.62
CA MET A 14 -3.37 6.45 -8.51
C MET A 14 -4.25 7.61 -9.00
N HIS A 15 -4.25 7.91 -10.28
CA HIS A 15 -5.05 9.01 -10.85
C HIS A 15 -6.43 8.52 -11.24
N VAL A 16 -7.41 9.39 -11.09
CA VAL A 16 -8.79 9.21 -11.55
C VAL A 16 -9.06 10.18 -12.68
N GLU A 17 -9.57 9.68 -13.79
CA GLU A 17 -10.03 10.48 -14.92
C GLU A 17 -11.57 10.44 -14.99
N LEU A 18 -12.20 11.60 -15.11
CA LEU A 18 -13.65 11.68 -15.28
C LEU A 18 -14.03 11.19 -16.68
N VAL A 19 -15.15 10.47 -16.74
CA VAL A 19 -15.68 9.87 -17.98
C VAL A 19 -17.10 10.36 -18.19
N HIS A 20 -17.33 11.03 -19.30
CA HIS A 20 -18.66 11.41 -19.75
C HIS A 20 -19.29 10.26 -20.52
N VAL A 21 -20.36 9.72 -19.97
CA VAL A 21 -21.18 8.69 -20.61
C VAL A 21 -22.32 9.39 -21.34
N GLU A 22 -22.16 9.53 -22.65
CA GLU A 22 -23.11 10.22 -23.52
C GLU A 22 -24.01 9.19 -24.18
N ALA A 23 -25.33 9.40 -24.13
CA ALA A 23 -26.29 8.55 -24.81
C ALA A 23 -27.16 9.35 -25.78
N ASP A 24 -27.34 8.82 -26.98
CA ASP A 24 -28.24 9.36 -28.00
C ASP A 24 -29.18 8.28 -28.53
N ILE A 25 -30.46 8.63 -28.65
CA ILE A 25 -31.48 7.74 -29.18
C ILE A 25 -32.12 8.37 -30.42
N SER A 26 -31.93 7.71 -31.55
CA SER A 26 -32.43 8.15 -32.85
C SER A 26 -33.25 7.12 -33.57
N ASN A 27 -34.02 7.55 -34.56
CA ASN A 27 -34.77 6.63 -35.43
C ASN A 27 -33.78 5.83 -36.31
N GLY A 28 -33.99 4.54 -36.43
CA GLY A 28 -33.16 3.65 -37.24
C GLY A 28 -33.35 2.19 -36.89
N LEU A 29 -32.47 1.35 -37.44
CA LEU A 29 -32.47 -0.09 -37.08
C LEU A 29 -32.21 -0.25 -35.58
N PRO A 30 -32.96 -1.13 -34.90
CA PRO A 30 -32.78 -1.37 -33.44
C PRO A 30 -31.42 -1.98 -33.17
N VAL A 31 -30.48 -1.14 -32.73
CA VAL A 31 -29.10 -1.53 -32.40
C VAL A 31 -28.62 -0.75 -31.19
N PHE A 32 -27.83 -1.39 -30.32
CA PHE A 32 -27.16 -0.77 -29.21
C PHE A 32 -25.67 -0.67 -29.53
N HIS A 33 -25.20 0.52 -29.84
CA HIS A 33 -23.85 0.80 -30.28
C HIS A 33 -23.03 1.45 -29.15
N MET A 34 -21.86 0.88 -28.87
CA MET A 34 -20.88 1.43 -27.92
C MET A 34 -19.69 2.04 -28.66
N VAL A 35 -19.35 3.29 -28.35
CA VAL A 35 -18.27 4.06 -28.98
C VAL A 35 -17.26 4.50 -27.93
N GLY A 36 -15.99 4.61 -28.31
CA GLY A 36 -14.88 5.04 -27.45
C GLY A 36 -13.74 4.03 -27.45
N TYR A 37 -12.70 4.30 -26.66
CA TYR A 37 -11.59 3.36 -26.49
C TYR A 37 -11.92 2.35 -25.38
N LEU A 38 -12.61 1.27 -25.76
CA LEU A 38 -13.27 0.31 -24.86
C LEU A 38 -12.54 -1.03 -24.82
N SER A 39 -12.45 -1.65 -23.64
CA SER A 39 -12.09 -3.07 -23.52
C SER A 39 -13.25 -3.98 -23.95
N SER A 40 -13.00 -5.29 -24.08
CA SER A 40 -14.06 -6.28 -24.38
C SER A 40 -15.18 -6.26 -23.32
N GLU A 41 -14.79 -6.17 -22.04
CA GLU A 41 -15.76 -6.16 -20.92
C GLU A 41 -16.72 -4.96 -21.00
N VAL A 42 -16.23 -3.79 -21.41
CA VAL A 42 -17.07 -2.58 -21.60
C VAL A 42 -17.93 -2.69 -22.86
N LYS A 43 -17.45 -3.34 -23.92
CA LYS A 43 -18.29 -3.58 -25.11
C LYS A 43 -19.46 -4.52 -24.83
N GLU A 44 -19.25 -5.52 -23.95
CA GLU A 44 -20.29 -6.42 -23.48
C GLU A 44 -21.33 -5.75 -22.57
N ALA A 45 -21.03 -4.55 -22.03
CA ALA A 45 -21.98 -3.78 -21.23
C ALA A 45 -23.31 -3.51 -21.96
N ALA A 46 -23.29 -3.39 -23.30
CA ALA A 46 -24.51 -3.20 -24.09
C ALA A 46 -25.57 -4.28 -23.80
N GLU A 47 -25.17 -5.54 -23.76
CA GLU A 47 -26.10 -6.67 -23.53
C GLU A 47 -26.52 -6.76 -22.05
N ARG A 48 -25.55 -6.51 -21.10
CA ARG A 48 -25.86 -6.50 -19.67
C ARG A 48 -26.86 -5.39 -19.34
N VAL A 49 -26.60 -4.17 -19.78
CA VAL A 49 -27.43 -2.99 -19.54
C VAL A 49 -28.82 -3.17 -20.16
N ARG A 50 -28.89 -3.63 -21.42
CA ARG A 50 -30.18 -3.90 -22.11
C ARG A 50 -31.05 -4.91 -21.33
N THR A 51 -30.43 -5.97 -20.85
CA THR A 51 -31.11 -7.01 -20.07
C THR A 51 -31.52 -6.51 -18.70
N ALA A 52 -30.65 -5.77 -18.01
CA ALA A 52 -30.92 -5.18 -16.68
C ALA A 52 -32.10 -4.18 -16.74
N ILE A 53 -32.12 -3.30 -17.75
CA ILE A 53 -33.22 -2.35 -17.96
C ILE A 53 -34.55 -3.09 -18.19
N ARG A 54 -34.55 -4.13 -19.04
CA ARG A 54 -35.76 -4.95 -19.28
C ARG A 54 -36.24 -5.66 -18.01
N ASN A 55 -35.33 -6.19 -17.21
CA ASN A 55 -35.64 -6.85 -15.94
C ASN A 55 -35.98 -5.86 -14.82
N ALA A 56 -35.75 -4.55 -15.03
CA ALA A 56 -36.29 -3.48 -14.21
C ALA A 56 -37.70 -3.03 -14.65
N ASP A 57 -38.38 -3.80 -15.49
CA ASP A 57 -39.74 -3.55 -16.05
C ASP A 57 -39.79 -2.33 -16.97
N ILE A 58 -38.70 -1.94 -17.60
CA ILE A 58 -38.64 -0.83 -18.55
C ILE A 58 -38.41 -1.38 -19.97
N VAL A 59 -39.32 -1.05 -20.85
CA VAL A 59 -39.26 -1.46 -22.25
C VAL A 59 -38.45 -0.47 -23.08
N LEU A 60 -37.30 -0.91 -23.61
CA LEU A 60 -36.54 -0.12 -24.55
C LEU A 60 -37.25 -0.07 -25.91
N PRO A 61 -37.40 1.12 -26.53
CA PRO A 61 -38.00 1.25 -27.84
C PRO A 61 -37.11 0.62 -28.91
N ALA A 62 -37.75 0.16 -30.00
CA ALA A 62 -37.08 -0.39 -31.18
C ALA A 62 -36.41 0.74 -32.00
N LYS A 63 -35.40 1.41 -31.41
CA LYS A 63 -34.65 2.55 -31.98
C LYS A 63 -33.15 2.27 -31.95
N LYS A 64 -32.38 3.09 -32.67
CA LYS A 64 -30.93 3.09 -32.60
C LYS A 64 -30.49 3.78 -31.32
N ILE A 65 -29.79 3.06 -30.43
CA ILE A 65 -29.18 3.58 -29.21
C ILE A 65 -27.68 3.64 -29.44
N MET A 66 -27.09 4.83 -29.25
CA MET A 66 -25.64 5.05 -29.31
C MET A 66 -25.14 5.56 -27.97
N VAL A 67 -24.12 4.90 -27.42
CA VAL A 67 -23.48 5.32 -26.17
C VAL A 67 -21.98 5.57 -26.45
N ASN A 68 -21.50 6.76 -26.11
CA ASN A 68 -20.09 7.15 -26.23
C ASN A 68 -19.49 7.36 -24.84
N LEU A 69 -18.33 6.79 -24.55
CA LEU A 69 -17.59 6.99 -23.33
C LEU A 69 -16.38 7.91 -23.62
N ALA A 70 -16.53 9.20 -23.38
CA ALA A 70 -15.50 10.24 -23.58
C ALA A 70 -14.65 10.45 -22.31
N PRO A 71 -13.36 10.82 -22.43
CA PRO A 71 -12.59 11.01 -23.65
C PRO A 71 -12.07 9.71 -24.28
N ALA A 72 -11.84 9.69 -25.57
CA ALA A 72 -11.29 8.52 -26.29
C ALA A 72 -9.80 8.26 -26.00
N THR A 73 -9.11 9.19 -25.34
CA THR A 73 -7.69 9.07 -24.99
C THR A 73 -7.41 8.03 -23.90
N MET A 74 -8.41 7.75 -23.04
CA MET A 74 -8.31 6.77 -21.97
C MET A 74 -9.03 5.47 -22.34
N ARG A 75 -8.35 4.32 -22.14
CA ARG A 75 -8.97 3.00 -22.28
C ARG A 75 -9.88 2.70 -21.10
N LYS A 76 -11.19 2.57 -21.35
CA LYS A 76 -12.18 2.16 -20.36
C LYS A 76 -12.10 0.66 -20.16
N LYS A 77 -12.11 0.21 -18.90
CA LYS A 77 -12.01 -1.21 -18.52
C LYS A 77 -12.97 -1.53 -17.37
N GLY A 78 -13.40 -2.79 -17.32
CA GLY A 78 -14.28 -3.31 -16.28
C GLY A 78 -15.76 -2.97 -16.52
N ALA A 79 -16.60 -3.48 -15.62
CA ALA A 79 -18.06 -3.34 -15.73
C ALA A 79 -18.63 -2.16 -14.91
N SER A 80 -17.77 -1.34 -14.30
CA SER A 80 -18.19 -0.21 -13.44
C SER A 80 -18.99 0.88 -14.17
N TYR A 81 -19.00 0.84 -15.50
CA TYR A 81 -19.75 1.77 -16.34
C TYR A 81 -21.19 1.31 -16.64
N ASP A 82 -21.58 0.10 -16.23
CA ASP A 82 -22.90 -0.45 -16.57
C ASP A 82 -24.04 0.43 -16.03
N LEU A 83 -23.97 0.82 -14.74
CA LEU A 83 -24.97 1.68 -14.11
C LEU A 83 -25.03 3.07 -14.76
N PRO A 84 -23.92 3.80 -14.95
CA PRO A 84 -23.96 5.09 -15.65
C PRO A 84 -24.46 4.98 -17.11
N ILE A 85 -24.16 3.91 -17.83
CA ILE A 85 -24.69 3.67 -19.17
C ILE A 85 -26.21 3.48 -19.12
N ALA A 86 -26.71 2.67 -18.18
CA ALA A 86 -28.15 2.46 -18.00
C ALA A 86 -28.89 3.78 -17.73
N LEU A 87 -28.37 4.58 -16.78
CA LEU A 87 -28.98 5.87 -16.42
C LEU A 87 -28.90 6.89 -17.57
N ALA A 88 -27.80 6.91 -18.35
CA ALA A 88 -27.70 7.76 -19.53
C ALA A 88 -28.75 7.40 -20.59
N VAL A 89 -28.93 6.10 -20.87
CA VAL A 89 -29.97 5.64 -21.82
C VAL A 89 -31.37 6.00 -21.32
N LEU A 90 -31.66 5.83 -20.03
CA LEU A 90 -32.97 6.13 -19.44
C LEU A 90 -33.24 7.64 -19.41
N ALA A 91 -32.24 8.47 -19.18
CA ALA A 91 -32.36 9.92 -19.28
C ALA A 91 -32.59 10.39 -20.73
N SER A 92 -31.96 9.73 -21.72
CA SER A 92 -32.21 9.99 -23.14
C SER A 92 -33.63 9.62 -23.57
N LEU A 93 -34.26 8.66 -22.88
CA LEU A 93 -35.67 8.28 -23.08
C LEU A 93 -36.64 9.24 -22.37
N GLY A 94 -36.16 10.15 -21.54
CA GLY A 94 -37.01 11.03 -20.73
C GLY A 94 -37.61 10.35 -19.50
N VAL A 95 -37.11 9.18 -19.10
CA VAL A 95 -37.50 8.48 -17.86
C VAL A 95 -36.92 9.19 -16.63
N ILE A 96 -35.73 9.76 -16.77
CA ILE A 96 -35.03 10.53 -15.74
C ILE A 96 -34.92 11.99 -16.23
N PRO A 97 -35.29 12.99 -15.40
CA PRO A 97 -35.01 14.40 -15.70
C PRO A 97 -33.48 14.61 -15.82
N LYS A 98 -33.01 15.31 -16.85
CA LYS A 98 -31.58 15.49 -17.08
C LYS A 98 -30.90 16.35 -16.02
N GLU A 99 -31.66 17.26 -15.45
CA GLU A 99 -31.27 18.17 -14.38
C GLU A 99 -30.82 17.42 -13.12
N GLU A 100 -31.43 16.24 -12.86
CA GLU A 100 -31.08 15.39 -11.71
C GLU A 100 -29.72 14.68 -11.86
N LEU A 101 -29.14 14.70 -13.06
CA LEU A 101 -27.82 14.14 -13.34
C LEU A 101 -26.70 15.19 -13.35
N GLU A 102 -27.06 16.48 -13.20
CA GLU A 102 -26.08 17.57 -13.13
C GLU A 102 -25.26 17.47 -11.85
N ARG A 103 -23.93 17.50 -11.96
CA ARG A 103 -22.99 17.36 -10.83
C ARG A 103 -23.19 16.09 -10.00
N VAL A 104 -23.73 15.04 -10.60
CA VAL A 104 -23.88 13.72 -10.00
C VAL A 104 -22.91 12.77 -10.68
N LEU A 105 -22.02 12.15 -9.89
CA LEU A 105 -21.18 11.07 -10.39
C LEU A 105 -21.89 9.74 -10.17
N VAL A 106 -21.88 8.88 -11.19
CA VAL A 106 -22.49 7.54 -11.14
C VAL A 106 -21.45 6.48 -11.43
N ILE A 107 -21.44 5.42 -10.62
CA ILE A 107 -20.56 4.27 -10.85
C ILE A 107 -21.23 3.00 -10.31
N GLY A 108 -21.06 1.86 -11.02
CA GLY A 108 -21.57 0.58 -10.56
C GLY A 108 -21.63 -0.45 -11.69
N GLU A 109 -21.39 -1.71 -11.33
CA GLU A 109 -21.59 -2.86 -12.20
C GLU A 109 -23.04 -3.35 -12.10
N LEU A 110 -23.66 -3.74 -13.21
CA LEU A 110 -25.00 -4.32 -13.22
C LEU A 110 -24.96 -5.83 -13.50
N SER A 111 -25.69 -6.59 -12.68
CA SER A 111 -26.08 -7.96 -13.04
C SER A 111 -27.21 -7.94 -14.07
N LEU A 112 -27.44 -9.05 -14.74
CA LEU A 112 -28.55 -9.20 -15.67
C LEU A 112 -29.93 -8.99 -15.02
N SER A 113 -30.06 -9.25 -13.72
CA SER A 113 -31.30 -9.01 -12.94
C SER A 113 -31.46 -7.56 -12.48
N GLY A 114 -30.49 -6.66 -12.76
CA GLY A 114 -30.54 -5.25 -12.37
C GLY A 114 -29.94 -4.94 -10.99
N HIS A 115 -29.38 -5.94 -10.29
CA HIS A 115 -28.63 -5.67 -9.03
C HIS A 115 -27.33 -4.95 -9.32
N VAL A 116 -27.01 -3.97 -8.47
CA VAL A 116 -25.78 -3.18 -8.51
C VAL A 116 -24.71 -3.87 -7.64
N ARG A 117 -23.58 -4.23 -8.24
CA ARG A 117 -22.49 -4.95 -7.60
C ARG A 117 -21.36 -4.01 -7.17
N LYS A 118 -20.65 -4.42 -6.11
CA LYS A 118 -19.44 -3.74 -5.60
C LYS A 118 -18.43 -3.52 -6.72
N VAL A 119 -17.78 -2.34 -6.68
CA VAL A 119 -16.67 -1.98 -7.59
C VAL A 119 -15.45 -1.55 -6.79
N SER A 120 -14.28 -1.65 -7.39
CA SER A 120 -13.02 -1.23 -6.75
C SER A 120 -12.68 0.23 -7.04
N GLY A 121 -11.92 0.86 -6.14
CA GLY A 121 -11.40 2.21 -6.32
C GLY A 121 -12.39 3.32 -6.05
N ILE A 122 -13.36 3.09 -5.20
CA ILE A 122 -14.39 4.09 -4.87
C ILE A 122 -13.77 5.30 -4.14
N LEU A 123 -12.89 5.08 -3.17
CA LEU A 123 -12.31 6.18 -2.41
C LEU A 123 -11.65 7.25 -3.29
N PRO A 124 -10.69 6.94 -4.19
CA PRO A 124 -10.12 7.94 -5.08
C PRO A 124 -11.12 8.52 -6.09
N ILE A 125 -12.12 7.75 -6.52
CA ILE A 125 -13.16 8.22 -7.44
C ILE A 125 -14.05 9.28 -6.78
N VAL A 126 -14.51 9.03 -5.57
CA VAL A 126 -15.34 9.98 -4.81
C VAL A 126 -14.56 11.25 -4.47
N LYS A 127 -13.27 11.12 -4.09
CA LYS A 127 -12.39 12.28 -3.88
C LYS A 127 -12.30 13.14 -5.14
N GLN A 128 -12.07 12.53 -6.30
CA GLN A 128 -12.01 13.24 -7.58
C GLN A 128 -13.35 13.88 -7.96
N ALA A 129 -14.48 13.20 -7.67
CA ALA A 129 -15.82 13.74 -7.91
C ALA A 129 -16.07 15.01 -7.10
N ARG A 130 -15.73 14.97 -5.80
CA ARG A 130 -15.81 16.15 -4.92
C ARG A 130 -14.97 17.31 -5.44
N ASP A 131 -13.72 17.04 -5.80
CA ASP A 131 -12.76 18.04 -6.27
C ASP A 131 -13.19 18.64 -7.63
N ALA A 132 -13.99 17.89 -8.41
CA ALA A 132 -14.62 18.35 -9.65
C ALA A 132 -15.95 19.11 -9.43
N GLY A 133 -16.39 19.29 -8.17
CA GLY A 133 -17.58 20.03 -7.81
C GLY A 133 -18.89 19.23 -7.89
N CYS A 134 -18.82 17.88 -7.88
CA CYS A 134 -20.01 17.07 -7.70
C CYS A 134 -20.54 17.18 -6.27
N HIS A 135 -21.86 17.24 -6.12
CA HIS A 135 -22.51 17.26 -4.80
C HIS A 135 -23.05 15.89 -4.37
N THR A 136 -23.18 14.96 -5.33
CA THR A 136 -23.75 13.61 -5.07
C THR A 136 -22.97 12.57 -5.86
N CYS A 137 -22.79 11.39 -5.25
CA CYS A 137 -22.26 10.21 -5.89
C CYS A 137 -23.26 9.04 -5.72
N ILE A 138 -23.72 8.47 -6.84
CA ILE A 138 -24.55 7.25 -6.85
C ILE A 138 -23.62 6.06 -7.10
N LEU A 139 -23.59 5.14 -6.14
CA LEU A 139 -22.65 4.03 -6.12
C LEU A 139 -23.28 2.76 -5.52
N PRO A 140 -22.64 1.59 -5.65
CA PRO A 140 -23.14 0.37 -5.03
C PRO A 140 -23.30 0.51 -3.51
N LEU A 141 -24.37 -0.03 -2.93
CA LEU A 141 -24.60 0.01 -1.48
C LEU A 141 -23.42 -0.55 -0.68
N ALA A 142 -22.80 -1.63 -1.15
CA ALA A 142 -21.62 -2.25 -0.56
C ALA A 142 -20.37 -1.35 -0.53
N ASN A 143 -20.33 -0.29 -1.34
CA ASN A 143 -19.22 0.69 -1.34
C ASN A 143 -19.55 1.98 -0.57
N ARG A 144 -20.75 2.11 0.00
CA ARG A 144 -21.20 3.36 0.60
C ARG A 144 -20.35 3.77 1.80
N THR A 145 -20.00 2.82 2.68
CA THR A 145 -19.14 3.10 3.85
C THR A 145 -17.76 3.60 3.43
N GLU A 146 -17.17 3.01 2.37
CA GLU A 146 -15.92 3.48 1.77
C GLU A 146 -16.06 4.90 1.20
N GLY A 147 -17.13 5.17 0.46
CA GLY A 147 -17.41 6.51 -0.08
C GLY A 147 -17.58 7.58 0.99
N ASN A 148 -18.23 7.25 2.10
CA ASN A 148 -18.46 8.15 3.24
C ASN A 148 -17.18 8.60 3.95
N LEU A 149 -16.01 8.00 3.66
CA LEU A 149 -14.72 8.53 4.14
C LEU A 149 -14.36 9.89 3.53
N VAL A 150 -15.03 10.29 2.44
CA VAL A 150 -14.81 11.59 1.80
C VAL A 150 -15.91 12.56 2.22
N GLU A 151 -15.54 13.55 3.00
CA GLU A 151 -16.45 14.62 3.40
C GLU A 151 -16.79 15.58 2.25
N GLY A 152 -17.94 16.26 2.35
CA GLY A 152 -18.34 17.32 1.42
C GLY A 152 -19.05 16.84 0.15
N ILE A 153 -19.39 15.55 0.04
CA ILE A 153 -20.18 14.99 -1.05
C ILE A 153 -21.17 13.93 -0.52
N ARG A 154 -22.41 13.92 -1.03
CA ARG A 154 -23.47 13.01 -0.60
C ARG A 154 -23.33 11.64 -1.27
N MET A 155 -23.35 10.54 -0.49
CA MET A 155 -23.34 9.17 -1.00
C MET A 155 -24.73 8.57 -1.07
N ILE A 156 -25.16 8.18 -2.26
CA ILE A 156 -26.41 7.43 -2.51
C ILE A 156 -26.02 5.98 -2.85
N GLY A 157 -26.11 5.11 -1.85
CA GLY A 157 -25.84 3.68 -2.03
C GLY A 157 -27.06 2.98 -2.59
N VAL A 158 -26.92 2.27 -3.71
CA VAL A 158 -28.00 1.54 -4.37
C VAL A 158 -27.65 0.07 -4.56
N SER A 159 -28.63 -0.81 -4.32
CA SER A 159 -28.49 -2.26 -4.50
C SER A 159 -29.12 -2.75 -5.80
N HIS A 160 -29.98 -1.94 -6.41
CA HIS A 160 -30.70 -2.29 -7.63
C HIS A 160 -30.92 -1.06 -8.52
N LEU A 161 -30.95 -1.25 -9.84
CA LEU A 161 -31.22 -0.19 -10.82
C LEU A 161 -32.51 0.59 -10.52
N LYS A 162 -33.57 -0.10 -10.03
CA LYS A 162 -34.83 0.54 -9.63
C LYS A 162 -34.67 1.55 -8.49
N GLU A 163 -33.72 1.33 -7.57
CA GLU A 163 -33.46 2.27 -6.47
C GLU A 163 -32.79 3.54 -6.99
N ALA A 164 -31.81 3.40 -7.91
CA ALA A 164 -31.20 4.56 -8.57
C ALA A 164 -32.25 5.39 -9.35
N LEU A 165 -33.16 4.72 -10.04
CA LEU A 165 -34.27 5.36 -10.74
C LEU A 165 -35.21 6.06 -9.75
N GLY A 166 -35.63 5.36 -8.68
CA GLY A 166 -36.53 5.92 -7.68
C GLY A 166 -35.96 7.17 -7.02
N TYR A 167 -34.66 7.20 -6.76
CA TYR A 167 -33.97 8.39 -6.26
C TYR A 167 -34.01 9.55 -7.27
N LEU A 168 -33.62 9.30 -8.53
CA LEU A 168 -33.56 10.31 -9.59
C LEU A 168 -34.93 10.77 -10.12
N THR A 169 -35.99 10.04 -9.83
CA THR A 169 -37.38 10.42 -10.17
C THR A 169 -38.18 10.90 -8.95
N HIS A 170 -37.53 11.07 -7.79
CA HIS A 170 -38.15 11.45 -6.51
C HIS A 170 -39.32 10.55 -6.07
N THR A 171 -39.29 9.27 -6.49
CA THR A 171 -40.26 8.26 -6.05
C THR A 171 -39.75 7.47 -4.83
N LEU A 172 -38.47 7.61 -4.48
CA LEU A 172 -37.83 7.06 -3.29
C LEU A 172 -37.09 8.18 -2.55
N GLU A 173 -37.41 8.35 -1.28
CA GLU A 173 -36.71 9.33 -0.42
C GLU A 173 -35.29 8.87 -0.10
N PRO A 174 -34.30 9.77 -0.03
CA PRO A 174 -32.90 9.45 0.30
C PRO A 174 -32.75 8.73 1.63
N GLU A 175 -33.60 9.03 2.63
CA GLU A 175 -33.61 8.41 3.96
C GLU A 175 -33.97 6.92 3.89
N ALA A 176 -34.83 6.52 2.96
CA ALA A 176 -35.17 5.11 2.73
C ALA A 176 -33.99 4.30 2.18
N LEU A 177 -33.05 4.96 1.48
CA LEU A 177 -31.78 4.38 1.01
C LEU A 177 -30.67 4.50 2.08
N ALA A 178 -30.78 5.50 2.97
CA ALA A 178 -29.80 5.75 4.02
C ALA A 178 -29.88 4.75 5.19
N GLY A 179 -31.07 4.27 5.54
CA GLY A 179 -31.31 3.40 6.70
C GLY A 179 -31.03 1.90 6.48
N ARG A 180 -30.61 1.51 5.29
CA ARG A 180 -30.23 0.11 5.00
C ARG A 180 -28.75 -0.09 5.29
N GLU A 181 -28.39 -0.26 6.56
CA GLU A 181 -27.22 -1.04 6.92
C GLU A 181 -27.44 -2.44 6.37
N GLY A 182 -26.49 -2.97 5.61
CA GLY A 182 -26.60 -4.30 5.03
C GLY A 182 -26.83 -5.35 6.10
N LYS A 183 -28.08 -5.68 6.33
CA LYS A 183 -28.48 -6.92 7.00
C LYS A 183 -28.33 -8.06 5.98
N GLU A 184 -27.12 -8.43 5.69
CA GLU A 184 -26.85 -9.81 5.40
C GLU A 184 -26.61 -10.49 6.76
N GLU A 185 -27.49 -11.42 7.09
CA GLU A 185 -27.24 -12.46 8.07
C GLU A 185 -25.97 -13.19 7.64
N THR A 186 -24.84 -12.68 8.10
CA THR A 186 -23.63 -13.47 8.05
C THR A 186 -23.66 -14.36 9.28
N ASP A 187 -23.85 -15.67 9.04
CA ASP A 187 -23.33 -16.73 9.90
C ASP A 187 -22.06 -16.26 10.56
N GLY A 188 -22.00 -16.43 11.89
CA GLY A 188 -20.91 -16.03 12.73
C GLY A 188 -19.56 -16.47 12.19
N ALA A 189 -18.99 -15.64 11.32
CA ALA A 189 -17.57 -15.64 11.06
C ALA A 189 -16.97 -15.21 12.39
N ALA A 190 -16.40 -16.19 13.08
CA ALA A 190 -15.60 -16.02 14.24
C ALA A 190 -14.80 -14.72 14.10
N GLU A 191 -14.93 -13.80 15.07
CA GLU A 191 -13.84 -12.91 15.38
C GLU A 191 -12.61 -13.82 15.46
N GLU A 192 -11.84 -13.89 14.38
CA GLU A 192 -10.49 -14.40 14.47
C GLU A 192 -9.90 -13.55 15.58
N LEU A 193 -9.69 -14.18 16.74
CA LEU A 193 -8.83 -13.71 17.80
C LEU A 193 -7.47 -13.53 17.12
N THR A 194 -7.30 -12.39 16.47
CA THR A 194 -6.00 -11.93 15.98
C THR A 194 -5.19 -11.82 17.24
N GLU A 195 -4.37 -12.82 17.47
CA GLU A 195 -3.44 -12.87 18.59
C GLU A 195 -2.72 -11.52 18.57
N LEU A 196 -2.99 -10.65 19.54
CA LEU A 196 -2.42 -9.32 19.60
C LEU A 196 -0.90 -9.49 19.66
N LEU A 197 -0.24 -9.30 18.52
CA LEU A 197 1.19 -9.45 18.43
C LEU A 197 1.85 -8.40 19.32
N ASP A 198 2.70 -8.85 20.25
CA ASP A 198 3.40 -7.99 21.18
C ASP A 198 4.88 -8.39 21.32
N PHE A 199 5.78 -7.40 21.45
CA PHE A 199 7.20 -7.63 21.67
C PHE A 199 7.48 -8.31 23.03
N ALA A 200 6.59 -8.20 24.01
CA ALA A 200 6.66 -8.95 25.27
C ALA A 200 6.62 -10.48 25.07
N GLN A 201 6.08 -10.96 23.95
CA GLN A 201 6.09 -12.38 23.58
C GLN A 201 7.45 -12.86 23.06
N VAL A 202 8.36 -11.94 22.71
CA VAL A 202 9.70 -12.26 22.24
C VAL A 202 10.64 -12.38 23.41
N ARG A 203 11.08 -13.59 23.71
CA ARG A 203 12.01 -13.87 24.82
C ARG A 203 13.44 -13.59 24.41
N GLY A 204 14.20 -12.89 25.26
CA GLY A 204 15.58 -12.51 24.97
C GLY A 204 15.73 -11.61 23.73
N GLN A 205 16.71 -11.87 22.88
CA GLN A 205 16.93 -11.17 21.59
C GLN A 205 17.07 -9.64 21.71
N GLN A 206 17.67 -9.14 22.81
CA GLN A 206 17.73 -7.70 23.12
C GLN A 206 18.38 -6.87 21.99
N ALA A 207 19.45 -7.39 21.37
CA ALA A 207 20.12 -6.70 20.26
C ALA A 207 19.20 -6.58 19.02
N VAL A 208 18.36 -7.59 18.75
CA VAL A 208 17.43 -7.58 17.63
C VAL A 208 16.24 -6.65 17.92
N LYS A 209 15.72 -6.67 19.15
CA LYS A 209 14.69 -5.72 19.60
C LYS A 209 15.17 -4.29 19.48
N ARG A 210 16.41 -3.99 19.93
CA ARG A 210 17.02 -2.66 19.79
C ARG A 210 17.18 -2.26 18.32
N ALA A 211 17.65 -3.17 17.45
CA ALA A 211 17.75 -2.90 16.03
C ALA A 211 16.37 -2.61 15.40
N ALA A 212 15.32 -3.34 15.80
CA ALA A 212 13.94 -3.11 15.34
C ALA A 212 13.42 -1.75 15.83
N GLU A 213 13.70 -1.36 17.09
CA GLU A 213 13.35 -0.05 17.64
C GLU A 213 14.03 1.09 16.87
N VAL A 214 15.34 1.01 16.62
CA VAL A 214 16.09 2.01 15.84
C VAL A 214 15.55 2.07 14.41
N ALA A 215 15.28 0.91 13.78
CA ALA A 215 14.73 0.85 12.44
C ALA A 215 13.34 1.50 12.36
N ALA A 216 12.45 1.22 13.31
CA ALA A 216 11.13 1.82 13.41
C ALA A 216 11.18 3.33 13.65
N ALA A 217 12.08 3.77 14.55
CA ALA A 217 12.24 5.18 14.88
C ALA A 217 12.75 6.03 13.70
N GLY A 218 13.65 5.48 12.87
CA GLY A 218 14.22 6.20 11.73
C GLY A 218 13.57 5.91 10.40
N GLY A 219 12.71 4.89 10.29
CA GLY A 219 12.20 4.37 9.02
C GLY A 219 13.28 3.65 8.20
N HIS A 220 14.23 3.01 8.89
CA HIS A 220 15.37 2.34 8.28
C HIS A 220 15.05 0.92 7.83
N ASN A 221 15.68 0.48 6.74
CA ASN A 221 15.61 -0.89 6.27
C ASN A 221 16.46 -1.83 7.15
N LEU A 222 15.90 -2.99 7.53
CA LEU A 222 16.48 -3.91 8.49
C LEU A 222 16.72 -5.30 7.87
N LEU A 223 17.95 -5.82 8.03
CA LEU A 223 18.31 -7.20 7.68
C LEU A 223 18.57 -8.03 8.95
N LEU A 224 17.82 -9.12 9.08
CA LEU A 224 17.97 -10.09 10.17
C LEU A 224 18.73 -11.33 9.66
N VAL A 225 19.89 -11.61 10.23
CA VAL A 225 20.69 -12.79 9.87
C VAL A 225 20.74 -13.73 11.07
N GLY A 226 20.40 -15.01 10.87
CA GLY A 226 20.46 -15.96 11.99
C GLY A 226 20.04 -17.37 11.58
N PRO A 227 20.32 -18.36 12.42
CA PRO A 227 19.98 -19.75 12.14
C PRO A 227 18.46 -19.97 12.02
N PRO A 228 18.02 -21.07 11.41
CA PRO A 228 16.62 -21.46 11.43
C PRO A 228 16.09 -21.56 12.87
N GLY A 229 14.84 -21.12 13.08
CA GLY A 229 14.20 -21.15 14.40
C GLY A 229 14.71 -20.09 15.40
N SER A 230 15.47 -19.07 14.95
CA SER A 230 15.90 -17.97 15.84
C SER A 230 14.86 -16.87 16.03
N GLY A 231 13.65 -17.01 15.53
CA GLY A 231 12.56 -16.04 15.75
C GLY A 231 12.55 -14.83 14.81
N LYS A 232 13.32 -14.81 13.72
CA LYS A 232 13.41 -13.68 12.78
C LYS A 232 12.04 -13.23 12.25
N SER A 233 11.25 -14.16 11.73
CA SER A 233 9.92 -13.88 11.18
C SER A 233 8.94 -13.45 12.29
N MET A 234 9.08 -14.02 13.51
CA MET A 234 8.30 -13.64 14.68
C MET A 234 8.54 -12.17 15.08
N ILE A 235 9.79 -11.73 15.03
CA ILE A 235 10.15 -10.33 15.30
C ILE A 235 9.65 -9.42 14.18
N ALA A 236 9.87 -9.80 12.92
CA ALA A 236 9.46 -9.01 11.77
C ALA A 236 7.95 -8.70 11.78
N ARG A 237 7.11 -9.70 12.09
CA ARG A 237 5.65 -9.54 12.19
C ARG A 237 5.21 -8.60 13.32
N ARG A 238 6.07 -8.35 14.32
CA ARG A 238 5.79 -7.43 15.43
C ARG A 238 6.27 -6.00 15.18
N ILE A 239 7.09 -5.74 14.16
CA ILE A 239 7.55 -4.38 13.85
C ILE A 239 6.40 -3.39 13.66
N PRO A 240 5.28 -3.72 12.98
CA PRO A 240 4.16 -2.79 12.86
C PRO A 240 3.61 -2.30 14.20
N THR A 241 3.67 -3.12 15.26
CA THR A 241 3.15 -2.76 16.58
C THR A 241 3.95 -1.67 17.31
N ILE A 242 5.21 -1.46 16.90
CA ILE A 242 6.10 -0.43 17.46
C ILE A 242 6.25 0.78 16.53
N LEU A 243 5.68 0.75 15.31
CA LEU A 243 5.64 1.91 14.44
C LEU A 243 4.66 2.96 14.99
N PRO A 244 4.91 4.25 14.74
CA PRO A 244 3.92 5.29 15.05
C PRO A 244 2.61 5.00 14.29
N PRO A 245 1.44 5.22 14.91
CA PRO A 245 0.18 5.09 14.20
C PRO A 245 0.19 6.01 12.97
N PRO A 246 -0.47 5.62 11.88
CA PRO A 246 -0.56 6.49 10.70
C PRO A 246 -1.36 7.74 11.04
N THR A 247 -1.00 8.86 10.43
CA THR A 247 -1.83 10.07 10.45
C THR A 247 -3.10 9.82 9.63
N GLU A 248 -4.08 10.70 9.74
CA GLU A 248 -5.30 10.63 8.95
C GLU A 248 -5.01 10.67 7.44
N GLU A 249 -4.09 11.54 7.01
CA GLU A 249 -3.63 11.63 5.63
C GLU A 249 -2.95 10.34 5.16
N GLU A 250 -2.05 9.76 5.97
CA GLU A 250 -1.40 8.48 5.69
C GLU A 250 -2.43 7.34 5.62
N SER A 251 -3.41 7.31 6.52
CA SER A 251 -4.50 6.31 6.53
C SER A 251 -5.32 6.38 5.24
N MET A 252 -5.66 7.59 4.79
CA MET A 252 -6.37 7.82 3.53
C MET A 252 -5.54 7.40 2.31
N GLU A 253 -4.23 7.67 2.31
CA GLU A 253 -3.33 7.24 1.23
C GLU A 253 -3.20 5.72 1.17
N ILE A 254 -2.98 5.06 2.32
CA ILE A 254 -2.96 3.60 2.43
C ILE A 254 -4.29 3.01 1.95
N THR A 255 -5.42 3.52 2.46
CA THR A 255 -6.75 3.04 2.09
C THR A 255 -7.00 3.21 0.59
N THR A 256 -6.51 4.29 -0.03
CA THR A 256 -6.63 4.50 -1.49
C THR A 256 -5.96 3.37 -2.29
N VAL A 257 -4.77 2.91 -1.88
CA VAL A 257 -4.08 1.79 -2.53
C VAL A 257 -4.89 0.50 -2.42
N TYR A 258 -5.45 0.22 -1.24
CA TYR A 258 -6.29 -0.94 -1.00
C TYR A 258 -7.63 -0.86 -1.73
N SER A 259 -8.22 0.33 -1.82
CA SER A 259 -9.43 0.61 -2.58
C SER A 259 -9.25 0.24 -4.06
N ILE A 260 -8.16 0.71 -4.69
CA ILE A 260 -7.84 0.39 -6.09
C ILE A 260 -7.69 -1.13 -6.30
N ARG A 261 -7.23 -1.87 -5.29
CA ARG A 261 -7.13 -3.33 -5.31
C ARG A 261 -8.45 -4.05 -4.99
N GLY A 262 -9.49 -3.32 -4.58
CA GLY A 262 -10.75 -3.91 -4.11
C GLY A 262 -10.61 -4.69 -2.80
N MET A 263 -9.63 -4.32 -1.96
CA MET A 263 -9.28 -5.01 -0.71
C MET A 263 -9.72 -4.23 0.54
N VAL A 264 -10.63 -3.28 0.39
CA VAL A 264 -11.18 -2.51 1.51
C VAL A 264 -12.31 -3.32 2.16
N ASP A 265 -12.27 -3.40 3.50
CA ASP A 265 -13.34 -3.98 4.28
C ASP A 265 -14.61 -3.12 4.23
N GLU A 266 -15.79 -3.74 4.14
CA GLU A 266 -17.04 -3.01 4.01
C GLU A 266 -17.51 -2.38 5.33
N ARG A 267 -17.14 -2.98 6.47
CA ARG A 267 -17.52 -2.51 7.80
C ARG A 267 -16.52 -1.47 8.33
N HIS A 268 -15.23 -1.70 8.09
CA HIS A 268 -14.12 -0.87 8.54
C HIS A 268 -13.27 -0.43 7.35
N PRO A 269 -13.78 0.48 6.50
CA PRO A 269 -13.12 0.82 5.25
C PRO A 269 -11.81 1.59 5.44
N LEU A 270 -11.65 2.37 6.53
CA LEU A 270 -10.43 3.11 6.81
C LEU A 270 -9.37 2.21 7.45
N ILE A 271 -8.20 2.12 6.82
CA ILE A 271 -7.06 1.39 7.35
C ILE A 271 -6.33 2.29 8.35
N THR A 272 -6.47 1.97 9.63
CA THR A 272 -5.89 2.73 10.75
C THR A 272 -4.59 2.11 11.29
N GLY A 273 -4.22 0.91 10.83
CA GLY A 273 -2.98 0.23 11.19
C GLY A 273 -1.91 0.35 10.11
N ARG A 274 -0.64 0.18 10.51
CA ARG A 274 0.48 0.09 9.55
C ARG A 274 0.42 -1.25 8.81
N PRO A 275 0.36 -1.29 7.47
CA PRO A 275 0.34 -2.53 6.71
C PRO A 275 1.58 -3.40 6.96
N PHE A 276 1.38 -4.71 7.04
CA PHE A 276 2.44 -5.70 7.02
C PHE A 276 2.22 -6.64 5.84
N ARG A 277 3.16 -6.64 4.89
CA ARG A 277 3.09 -7.51 3.71
C ARG A 277 4.26 -8.47 3.72
N GLU A 278 3.96 -9.73 3.98
CA GLU A 278 4.94 -10.82 3.93
C GLU A 278 4.95 -11.41 2.53
N VAL A 279 6.12 -11.43 1.92
CA VAL A 279 6.28 -11.87 0.54
C VAL A 279 7.13 -13.13 0.51
N HIS A 280 6.58 -14.18 -0.07
CA HIS A 280 7.28 -15.45 -0.26
C HIS A 280 8.24 -15.35 -1.46
N HIS A 281 9.36 -16.08 -1.42
CA HIS A 281 10.40 -16.07 -2.48
C HIS A 281 9.91 -16.51 -3.86
N THR A 282 8.76 -17.22 -3.97
CA THR A 282 8.13 -17.62 -5.23
C THR A 282 7.31 -16.50 -5.90
N VAL A 283 7.26 -15.30 -5.31
CA VAL A 283 6.50 -14.18 -5.85
C VAL A 283 6.93 -13.84 -7.28
N THR A 284 5.93 -13.58 -8.13
CA THR A 284 6.20 -13.08 -9.49
C THR A 284 6.51 -11.58 -9.47
N ARG A 285 7.23 -11.09 -10.50
CA ARG A 285 7.51 -9.66 -10.67
C ARG A 285 6.25 -8.81 -10.64
N ALA A 286 5.21 -9.25 -11.34
CA ALA A 286 3.94 -8.53 -11.41
C ALA A 286 3.19 -8.51 -10.07
N ALA A 287 3.28 -9.56 -9.27
CA ALA A 287 2.68 -9.59 -7.94
C ALA A 287 3.44 -8.66 -6.97
N LEU A 288 4.78 -8.60 -7.05
CA LEU A 288 5.59 -7.79 -6.15
C LEU A 288 5.49 -6.29 -6.45
N ILE A 289 5.73 -5.89 -7.71
CA ILE A 289 5.79 -4.47 -8.12
C ILE A 289 4.43 -3.96 -8.61
N GLY A 290 3.60 -4.85 -9.09
CA GLY A 290 2.39 -4.52 -9.81
C GLY A 290 2.52 -4.76 -11.30
N GLY A 291 1.41 -4.85 -11.99
CA GLY A 291 1.39 -5.18 -13.41
C GLY A 291 0.01 -5.51 -13.94
N GLY A 292 0.00 -6.16 -15.09
CA GLY A 292 -1.21 -6.47 -15.83
C GLY A 292 -1.32 -5.62 -17.11
N VAL A 293 -2.38 -5.87 -17.90
CA VAL A 293 -2.70 -5.06 -19.09
C VAL A 293 -3.01 -3.62 -18.70
N VAL A 294 -3.82 -3.45 -17.66
CA VAL A 294 -3.93 -2.18 -16.91
C VAL A 294 -3.24 -2.44 -15.56
N PRO A 295 -2.12 -1.77 -15.28
CA PRO A 295 -1.36 -1.99 -14.08
C PRO A 295 -2.18 -1.71 -12.81
N VAL A 296 -2.08 -2.64 -11.85
CA VAL A 296 -2.62 -2.52 -10.50
C VAL A 296 -1.49 -2.56 -9.48
N PRO A 297 -1.67 -2.01 -8.25
CA PRO A 297 -0.65 -2.03 -7.21
C PRO A 297 -0.24 -3.48 -6.86
N GLY A 298 1.08 -3.71 -6.68
CA GLY A 298 1.64 -4.96 -6.16
C GLY A 298 1.85 -4.93 -4.64
N GLU A 299 2.47 -5.99 -4.10
CA GLU A 299 2.74 -6.15 -2.66
C GLU A 299 3.56 -4.99 -2.10
N LEU A 300 4.51 -4.44 -2.89
CA LEU A 300 5.32 -3.29 -2.48
C LEU A 300 4.44 -2.05 -2.21
N SER A 301 3.47 -1.78 -3.07
CA SER A 301 2.53 -0.65 -2.87
C SER A 301 1.48 -0.95 -1.80
N LEU A 302 1.08 -2.21 -1.64
CA LEU A 302 0.20 -2.63 -0.54
C LEU A 302 0.90 -2.53 0.84
N ALA A 303 2.24 -2.55 0.88
CA ALA A 303 3.02 -2.29 2.09
C ALA A 303 3.25 -0.79 2.36
N HIS A 304 2.73 0.10 1.52
CA HIS A 304 2.91 1.55 1.67
C HIS A 304 2.50 2.04 3.06
N GLY A 305 3.32 2.90 3.65
CA GLY A 305 3.12 3.39 5.02
C GLY A 305 3.42 2.35 6.12
N GLY A 306 3.87 1.15 5.77
CA GLY A 306 4.10 0.04 6.68
C GLY A 306 5.39 -0.75 6.39
N VAL A 307 5.32 -2.06 6.51
CA VAL A 307 6.46 -2.98 6.42
C VAL A 307 6.29 -3.95 5.27
N LEU A 308 7.30 -4.01 4.41
CA LEU A 308 7.47 -5.10 3.45
C LEU A 308 8.46 -6.10 4.02
N PHE A 309 8.03 -7.33 4.27
CA PHE A 309 8.88 -8.39 4.81
C PHE A 309 9.23 -9.43 3.75
N LEU A 310 10.54 -9.65 3.56
CA LEU A 310 11.09 -10.68 2.68
C LEU A 310 11.72 -11.77 3.55
N ASP A 311 11.03 -12.89 3.72
CA ASP A 311 11.62 -14.05 4.41
C ASP A 311 12.45 -14.88 3.45
N GLU A 312 13.44 -15.62 3.98
CA GLU A 312 14.36 -16.45 3.17
C GLU A 312 14.99 -15.67 2.01
N LEU A 313 15.52 -14.47 2.27
CA LEU A 313 16.01 -13.52 1.26
C LEU A 313 16.92 -14.17 0.20
N THR A 314 17.75 -15.15 0.58
CA THR A 314 18.67 -15.86 -0.32
C THR A 314 17.99 -16.80 -1.30
N GLU A 315 16.70 -17.11 -1.11
CA GLU A 315 15.94 -17.98 -2.02
C GLU A 315 15.21 -17.20 -3.11
N PHE A 316 15.13 -15.86 -2.98
CA PHE A 316 14.56 -15.01 -4.04
C PHE A 316 15.41 -15.03 -5.31
N GLN A 317 14.76 -15.00 -6.44
CA GLN A 317 15.43 -14.79 -7.72
C GLN A 317 16.13 -13.42 -7.71
N LYS A 318 17.40 -13.38 -8.09
CA LYS A 318 18.20 -12.15 -8.15
C LYS A 318 17.51 -11.03 -8.92
N SER A 319 16.87 -11.36 -10.04
CA SER A 319 16.12 -10.40 -10.87
C SER A 319 14.93 -9.77 -10.15
N VAL A 320 14.31 -10.47 -9.18
CA VAL A 320 13.19 -9.93 -8.36
C VAL A 320 13.74 -8.93 -7.35
N LEU A 321 14.85 -9.24 -6.67
CA LEU A 321 15.48 -8.33 -5.72
C LEU A 321 16.02 -7.06 -6.40
N GLU A 322 16.59 -7.18 -7.60
CA GLU A 322 17.10 -6.03 -8.35
C GLU A 322 16.00 -5.02 -8.73
N MET A 323 14.77 -5.49 -8.94
CA MET A 323 13.63 -4.61 -9.26
C MET A 323 13.18 -3.75 -8.08
N LEU A 324 13.46 -4.15 -6.84
CA LEU A 324 13.13 -3.35 -5.65
C LEU A 324 14.06 -2.14 -5.47
N ARG A 325 15.21 -2.09 -6.16
CA ARG A 325 16.24 -1.07 -5.93
C ARG A 325 15.75 0.35 -6.19
N GLN A 326 15.14 0.59 -7.35
CA GLN A 326 14.62 1.91 -7.70
C GLN A 326 13.41 2.30 -6.83
N PRO A 327 12.39 1.45 -6.64
CA PRO A 327 11.26 1.78 -5.79
C PRO A 327 11.62 2.09 -4.34
N LEU A 328 12.61 1.41 -3.77
CA LEU A 328 13.08 1.68 -2.40
C LEU A 328 13.82 3.03 -2.26
N GLU A 329 14.45 3.50 -3.33
CA GLU A 329 15.09 4.83 -3.35
C GLU A 329 14.07 5.94 -3.63
N GLU A 330 13.22 5.75 -4.63
CA GLU A 330 12.25 6.75 -5.08
C GLU A 330 10.94 6.74 -4.29
N ARG A 331 10.72 5.71 -3.46
CA ARG A 331 9.49 5.48 -2.65
C ARG A 331 8.21 5.45 -3.50
N GLN A 332 8.36 5.06 -4.73
CA GLN A 332 7.27 4.90 -5.69
C GLN A 332 7.59 3.82 -6.72
N VAL A 333 6.53 3.28 -7.29
CA VAL A 333 6.59 2.35 -8.41
C VAL A 333 6.07 3.06 -9.66
N ILE A 334 6.83 3.03 -10.75
CA ILE A 334 6.39 3.53 -12.06
C ILE A 334 6.37 2.35 -13.03
N ILE A 335 5.20 2.08 -13.61
CA ILE A 335 5.02 1.02 -14.61
C ILE A 335 4.69 1.66 -15.95
N ALA A 336 5.65 1.65 -16.87
CA ALA A 336 5.43 2.12 -18.24
C ALA A 336 4.73 1.05 -19.09
N ARG A 337 3.74 1.46 -19.88
CA ARG A 337 3.03 0.66 -20.88
C ARG A 337 2.88 1.48 -22.17
N SER A 338 2.53 0.84 -23.27
CA SER A 338 2.27 1.52 -24.55
C SER A 338 1.20 2.62 -24.44
N HIS A 339 0.30 2.50 -23.46
CA HIS A 339 -0.80 3.43 -23.22
C HIS A 339 -0.52 4.48 -22.14
N GLY A 340 0.72 4.57 -21.63
CA GLY A 340 1.16 5.55 -20.65
C GLY A 340 1.84 4.95 -19.41
N SER A 341 2.21 5.84 -18.49
CA SER A 341 2.84 5.48 -17.23
C SER A 341 1.83 5.44 -16.10
N TYR A 342 1.98 4.45 -15.22
CA TYR A 342 1.17 4.25 -14.04
C TYR A 342 2.05 4.40 -12.82
N TRP A 343 1.63 5.23 -11.89
CA TRP A 343 2.33 5.52 -10.66
C TRP A 343 1.59 4.93 -9.46
N PHE A 344 2.36 4.36 -8.51
CA PHE A 344 1.86 3.86 -7.22
C PHE A 344 2.84 4.23 -6.11
N PRO A 345 2.39 4.61 -4.91
CA PRO A 345 3.26 4.89 -3.78
C PRO A 345 3.90 3.60 -3.25
N ALA A 346 5.12 3.72 -2.72
CA ALA A 346 5.89 2.62 -2.16
C ALA A 346 6.83 3.09 -1.04
N ASN A 347 6.33 3.97 -0.15
CA ASN A 347 7.08 4.37 1.04
C ASN A 347 6.99 3.28 2.09
N VAL A 348 7.92 2.32 2.05
CA VAL A 348 7.91 1.13 2.91
C VAL A 348 9.17 1.07 3.75
N MET A 349 9.07 0.46 4.92
CA MET A 349 10.20 -0.05 5.69
C MET A 349 10.47 -1.49 5.22
N LEU A 350 11.58 -1.70 4.51
CA LEU A 350 11.97 -3.04 4.10
C LEU A 350 12.60 -3.78 5.29
N THR A 351 11.99 -4.89 5.66
CA THR A 351 12.59 -5.87 6.59
C THR A 351 12.88 -7.15 5.84
N ALA A 352 14.07 -7.71 5.99
CA ALA A 352 14.42 -8.96 5.35
C ALA A 352 15.03 -9.93 6.36
N ALA A 353 14.83 -11.23 6.16
CA ALA A 353 15.42 -12.27 6.98
C ALA A 353 16.16 -13.31 6.11
N MET A 354 17.30 -13.76 6.59
CA MET A 354 18.05 -14.82 5.92
C MET A 354 18.84 -15.69 6.91
N ASN A 355 19.22 -16.87 6.46
CA ASN A 355 20.18 -17.70 7.17
C ASN A 355 21.61 -17.28 6.78
N PRO A 356 22.61 -17.50 7.65
CA PRO A 356 24.01 -17.14 7.36
C PRO A 356 24.69 -18.08 6.36
N CYS A 357 24.16 -19.29 6.17
CA CYS A 357 24.63 -20.30 5.23
C CYS A 357 23.55 -21.36 5.00
N PRO A 358 23.70 -22.31 4.06
CA PRO A 358 22.70 -23.36 3.81
C PRO A 358 22.33 -24.20 5.04
N CYS A 359 23.28 -24.54 5.92
CA CYS A 359 23.00 -25.28 7.16
C CYS A 359 22.57 -24.37 8.34
N GLY A 360 22.70 -23.04 8.19
CA GLY A 360 22.29 -22.06 9.21
C GLY A 360 23.25 -21.86 10.39
N ASN A 361 24.39 -22.55 10.45
CA ASN A 361 25.26 -22.53 11.63
C ASN A 361 26.55 -21.68 11.49
N PHE A 362 26.83 -21.12 10.30
CA PHE A 362 27.96 -20.18 10.14
C PHE A 362 27.74 -18.93 11.03
N PRO A 363 28.76 -18.39 11.72
CA PRO A 363 30.20 -18.69 11.63
C PRO A 363 30.71 -19.76 12.60
N ASP A 364 29.85 -20.46 13.35
CA ASP A 364 30.27 -21.55 14.25
C ASP A 364 30.81 -22.74 13.44
N MET A 365 32.13 -22.75 13.19
CA MET A 365 32.79 -23.79 12.40
C MET A 365 32.71 -25.17 13.05
N GLY A 366 32.41 -25.28 14.34
CA GLY A 366 32.20 -26.57 15.01
C GLY A 366 30.86 -27.23 14.66
N LYS A 367 29.86 -26.40 14.28
CA LYS A 367 28.50 -26.86 13.91
C LYS A 367 28.19 -26.70 12.41
N CYS A 368 28.94 -25.81 11.74
CA CYS A 368 28.72 -25.57 10.31
C CYS A 368 29.34 -26.66 9.44
N SER A 369 28.49 -27.33 8.67
CA SER A 369 28.92 -28.38 7.72
C SER A 369 29.21 -27.86 6.31
N CYS A 370 29.06 -26.56 6.08
CA CYS A 370 29.22 -25.94 4.76
C CYS A 370 30.68 -25.64 4.45
N THR A 371 31.11 -25.92 3.23
CA THR A 371 32.44 -25.48 2.74
C THR A 371 32.47 -23.97 2.52
N PRO A 372 33.64 -23.29 2.58
CA PRO A 372 33.75 -21.87 2.30
C PRO A 372 33.21 -21.46 0.92
N SER A 373 33.31 -22.33 -0.08
CA SER A 373 32.77 -22.10 -1.42
C SER A 373 31.23 -22.14 -1.43
N GLN A 374 30.62 -23.06 -0.69
CA GLN A 374 29.16 -23.13 -0.53
C GLN A 374 28.62 -21.89 0.19
N ILE A 375 29.28 -21.45 1.25
CA ILE A 375 28.90 -20.22 1.99
C ILE A 375 28.96 -19.02 1.05
N ARG A 376 30.08 -18.80 0.35
CA ARG A 376 30.25 -17.71 -0.61
C ARG A 376 29.18 -17.74 -1.70
N ARG A 377 28.93 -18.92 -2.31
CA ARG A 377 27.89 -19.06 -3.34
C ARG A 377 26.50 -18.75 -2.81
N TYR A 378 26.19 -19.13 -1.58
CA TYR A 378 24.91 -18.86 -0.92
C TYR A 378 24.73 -17.37 -0.68
N LEU A 379 25.67 -16.71 -0.04
CA LEU A 379 25.63 -15.28 0.27
C LEU A 379 25.66 -14.40 -0.99
N SER A 380 26.33 -14.83 -2.08
CA SER A 380 26.36 -14.09 -3.35
C SER A 380 25.02 -14.04 -4.12
N ARG A 381 24.02 -14.82 -3.69
CA ARG A 381 22.65 -14.71 -4.23
C ARG A 381 22.04 -13.33 -3.93
N VAL A 382 22.39 -12.72 -2.81
CA VAL A 382 22.03 -11.35 -2.48
C VAL A 382 23.11 -10.42 -3.03
N SER A 383 22.72 -9.55 -3.96
CA SER A 383 23.67 -8.64 -4.62
C SER A 383 24.10 -7.50 -3.68
N GLN A 384 25.36 -7.03 -3.87
CA GLN A 384 25.85 -5.88 -3.11
C GLN A 384 24.96 -4.63 -3.27
N PRO A 385 24.49 -4.26 -4.48
CA PRO A 385 23.58 -3.13 -4.61
C PRO A 385 22.27 -3.27 -3.84
N PHE A 386 21.79 -4.48 -3.59
CA PHE A 386 20.62 -4.71 -2.73
C PHE A 386 21.00 -4.53 -1.23
N LEU A 387 22.13 -5.09 -0.79
CA LEU A 387 22.66 -4.91 0.57
C LEU A 387 22.92 -3.43 0.89
N ASP A 388 23.32 -2.65 -0.12
CA ASP A 388 23.44 -1.21 -0.01
C ASP A 388 22.10 -0.47 0.22
N ARG A 389 20.95 -1.12 0.23
CA ARG A 389 19.65 -0.56 0.62
C ARG A 389 19.29 -0.89 2.07
N MET A 390 19.96 -1.89 2.65
CA MET A 390 19.77 -2.21 4.06
C MET A 390 20.57 -1.22 4.92
N ASP A 391 19.93 -0.59 5.91
CA ASP A 391 20.55 0.40 6.77
C ASP A 391 21.15 -0.24 8.03
N LEU A 392 20.40 -1.18 8.60
CA LEU A 392 20.81 -1.97 9.76
C LEU A 392 20.91 -3.45 9.37
N CYS A 393 21.94 -4.11 9.85
CA CYS A 393 22.08 -5.55 9.79
C CYS A 393 22.39 -6.07 11.19
N THR A 394 21.60 -7.03 11.69
CA THR A 394 21.76 -7.59 13.03
C THR A 394 21.67 -9.10 13.03
N GLU A 395 22.38 -9.74 13.96
CA GLU A 395 22.28 -11.18 14.18
C GLU A 395 21.12 -11.50 15.12
N ALA A 396 20.32 -12.51 14.73
CA ALA A 396 19.35 -13.14 15.58
C ALA A 396 19.89 -14.49 16.07
N PRO A 397 20.55 -14.56 17.22
CA PRO A 397 21.11 -15.81 17.74
C PRO A 397 20.02 -16.80 18.12
N LYS A 398 20.36 -18.08 18.31
CA LYS A 398 19.46 -19.04 18.92
C LYS A 398 19.14 -18.59 20.35
N ILE A 399 17.89 -18.68 20.73
CA ILE A 399 17.44 -18.37 22.09
C ILE A 399 18.03 -19.40 23.03
N ALA A 400 18.67 -18.96 24.12
CA ALA A 400 19.15 -19.84 25.17
C ALA A 400 17.98 -20.43 25.96
N TYR A 401 18.17 -21.65 26.48
CA TYR A 401 17.13 -22.32 27.26
C TYR A 401 16.72 -21.50 28.52
N ASP A 402 17.69 -20.84 29.13
CA ASP A 402 17.47 -20.02 30.31
C ASP A 402 16.62 -18.79 29.99
N ASP A 403 16.78 -18.19 28.80
CA ASP A 403 15.94 -17.07 28.34
C ASP A 403 14.48 -17.51 28.12
N LEU A 404 14.25 -18.77 27.66
CA LEU A 404 12.89 -19.30 27.48
C LEU A 404 12.17 -19.50 28.80
N LYS A 405 12.90 -19.90 29.86
CA LYS A 405 12.36 -20.13 31.21
C LYS A 405 12.39 -18.90 32.11
N GLY A 406 13.08 -17.84 31.69
CA GLY A 406 13.29 -16.65 32.48
C GLY A 406 11.99 -16.00 32.94
N THR A 407 11.97 -15.55 34.18
CA THR A 407 10.87 -14.78 34.79
C THR A 407 10.99 -13.28 34.53
N VAL A 408 11.99 -12.87 33.75
CA VAL A 408 12.21 -11.45 33.42
C VAL A 408 11.04 -10.97 32.55
N LYS A 409 10.40 -9.89 32.99
CA LYS A 409 9.38 -9.20 32.21
C LYS A 409 10.04 -8.58 30.99
N GLU A 410 9.64 -9.06 29.81
CA GLU A 410 10.07 -8.47 28.55
C GLU A 410 9.31 -7.16 28.28
N GLU A 411 9.94 -6.23 27.58
CA GLU A 411 9.31 -4.96 27.18
C GLU A 411 8.14 -5.20 26.22
N SER A 412 7.04 -4.49 26.46
CA SER A 412 5.86 -4.51 25.61
C SER A 412 6.07 -3.68 24.32
N SER A 413 5.28 -3.99 23.31
CA SER A 413 5.21 -3.15 22.09
C SER A 413 4.85 -1.70 22.41
N GLU A 414 4.03 -1.47 23.42
CA GLU A 414 3.60 -0.14 23.84
C GLU A 414 4.77 0.69 24.39
N GLU A 415 5.56 0.10 25.31
CA GLU A 415 6.75 0.77 25.87
C GLU A 415 7.78 1.17 24.79
N ILE A 416 8.03 0.26 23.82
CA ILE A 416 8.92 0.54 22.69
C ILE A 416 8.32 1.62 21.78
N ARG A 417 7.02 1.50 21.45
CA ARG A 417 6.30 2.46 20.58
C ARG A 417 6.33 3.88 21.15
N GLU A 418 6.21 4.05 22.46
CA GLU A 418 6.30 5.36 23.09
C GLU A 418 7.66 6.03 22.83
N ARG A 419 8.78 5.28 22.95
CA ARG A 419 10.12 5.79 22.64
C ARG A 419 10.26 6.15 21.16
N VAL A 420 9.77 5.26 20.28
CA VAL A 420 9.75 5.49 18.83
C VAL A 420 8.93 6.74 18.47
N CYS A 421 7.74 6.91 19.06
CA CYS A 421 6.90 8.08 18.84
C CYS A 421 7.56 9.38 19.33
N ARG A 422 8.28 9.35 20.47
CA ARG A 422 9.07 10.52 20.93
C ARG A 422 10.15 10.92 19.94
N ALA A 423 10.93 9.95 19.46
CA ALA A 423 11.96 10.19 18.44
C ALA A 423 11.36 10.73 17.13
N ARG A 424 10.23 10.19 16.68
CA ARG A 424 9.52 10.67 15.48
C ARG A 424 9.00 12.09 15.63
N LYS A 425 8.49 12.47 16.81
CA LYS A 425 8.08 13.85 17.08
C LYS A 425 9.25 14.85 16.97
N ILE A 426 10.45 14.45 17.40
CA ILE A 426 11.66 15.26 17.22
C ILE A 426 11.96 15.44 15.73
N GLN A 427 11.91 14.35 14.94
CA GLN A 427 12.13 14.38 13.49
C GLN A 427 11.10 15.25 12.76
N THR A 428 9.81 15.10 13.07
CA THR A 428 8.73 15.91 12.48
C THR A 428 8.95 17.41 12.73
N ARG A 429 9.39 17.79 13.93
CA ARG A 429 9.70 19.20 14.25
C ARG A 429 10.96 19.67 13.51
N ARG A 430 11.99 18.85 13.44
CA ARG A 430 13.28 19.16 12.77
C ARG A 430 13.08 19.37 11.27
N TYR A 431 12.23 18.58 10.63
CA TYR A 431 12.02 18.57 9.18
C TYR A 431 10.77 19.33 8.74
N ALA A 432 10.16 20.12 9.64
CA ALA A 432 8.99 20.92 9.32
C ALA A 432 9.22 21.81 8.09
N GLY A 433 8.29 21.78 7.12
CA GLY A 433 8.41 22.52 5.86
C GLY A 433 9.29 21.85 4.78
N THR A 434 9.83 20.65 5.04
CA THR A 434 10.58 19.86 4.07
C THR A 434 9.77 18.65 3.61
N ARG A 435 10.29 17.89 2.63
CA ARG A 435 9.71 16.60 2.21
C ARG A 435 10.25 15.39 3.00
N VAL A 436 11.10 15.64 3.98
CA VAL A 436 11.73 14.58 4.79
C VAL A 436 10.77 14.19 5.91
N LEU A 437 10.33 12.94 5.94
CA LEU A 437 9.43 12.40 6.97
C LEU A 437 10.17 11.66 8.08
N SER A 438 11.40 11.21 7.83
CA SER A 438 12.21 10.44 8.79
C SER A 438 13.70 10.51 8.46
N ASN A 439 14.55 10.16 9.42
CA ASN A 439 16.00 10.21 9.24
C ASN A 439 16.51 9.37 8.06
N ALA A 440 15.88 8.24 7.76
CA ALA A 440 16.25 7.43 6.59
C ALA A 440 16.06 8.18 5.26
N MET A 441 15.19 9.20 5.22
CA MET A 441 14.92 10.00 4.02
C MET A 441 15.90 11.14 3.76
N LEU A 442 16.81 11.44 4.69
CA LEU A 442 17.80 12.50 4.51
C LEU A 442 18.61 12.30 3.24
N GLY A 443 18.71 13.32 2.42
CA GLY A 443 19.60 13.36 1.27
C GLY A 443 21.06 13.67 1.67
N SER A 444 21.98 13.57 0.73
CA SER A 444 23.40 13.89 1.00
C SER A 444 23.60 15.35 1.46
N GLY A 445 22.84 16.30 0.91
CA GLY A 445 22.89 17.70 1.31
C GLY A 445 22.35 17.97 2.72
N ASP A 446 21.42 17.14 3.21
CA ASP A 446 20.81 17.29 4.53
C ASP A 446 21.75 16.80 5.65
N LEU A 447 22.70 15.91 5.32
CA LEU A 447 23.58 15.29 6.32
C LEU A 447 24.51 16.30 6.97
N GLU A 448 25.02 17.27 6.24
CA GLU A 448 25.89 18.32 6.78
C GLU A 448 25.14 19.16 7.82
N GLN A 449 23.86 19.43 7.56
CA GLN A 449 23.03 20.24 8.45
C GLN A 449 22.54 19.48 9.68
N TYR A 450 22.06 18.23 9.50
CA TYR A 450 21.34 17.51 10.56
C TYR A 450 22.15 16.41 11.24
N CYS A 451 23.30 16.02 10.66
CA CYS A 451 24.14 14.93 11.16
C CYS A 451 25.58 15.39 11.42
N ALA A 452 25.79 16.69 11.71
CA ALA A 452 27.12 17.22 12.05
C ALA A 452 27.71 16.48 13.25
N LEU A 453 29.00 16.19 13.18
CA LEU A 453 29.79 15.53 14.23
C LEU A 453 30.67 16.50 14.94
N ASP A 454 30.95 16.26 16.23
CA ASP A 454 32.00 16.91 16.97
C ASP A 454 33.39 16.30 16.65
N ALA A 455 34.46 16.85 17.19
CA ALA A 455 35.83 16.40 16.94
C ALA A 455 36.05 14.93 17.36
N GLU A 456 35.40 14.46 18.44
CA GLU A 456 35.48 13.07 18.90
C GLU A 456 34.73 12.14 17.91
N GLY A 457 33.54 12.54 17.48
CA GLY A 457 32.75 11.84 16.50
C GLY A 457 33.45 11.70 15.14
N GLU A 458 34.08 12.77 14.67
CA GLU A 458 34.89 12.75 13.43
C GLU A 458 36.10 11.79 13.55
N ALA A 459 36.81 11.83 14.68
CA ALA A 459 37.93 10.92 14.89
C ALA A 459 37.50 9.45 14.94
N LEU A 460 36.34 9.17 15.59
CA LEU A 460 35.74 7.84 15.64
C LEU A 460 35.29 7.37 14.26
N MET A 461 34.62 8.25 13.51
CA MET A 461 34.09 7.93 12.18
C MET A 461 35.24 7.67 11.19
N ARG A 462 36.33 8.41 11.27
CA ARG A 462 37.55 8.15 10.49
C ARG A 462 38.13 6.77 10.78
N LYS A 463 38.20 6.37 12.07
CA LYS A 463 38.66 5.03 12.46
C LYS A 463 37.71 3.95 11.91
N ALA A 464 36.39 4.13 12.05
CA ALA A 464 35.39 3.20 11.53
C ALA A 464 35.47 3.06 9.99
N PHE A 465 35.68 4.21 9.30
CA PHE A 465 35.79 4.24 7.84
C PHE A 465 36.94 3.36 7.33
N LEU A 466 38.10 3.48 7.95
CA LEU A 466 39.29 2.67 7.61
C LEU A 466 39.16 1.21 8.06
N ALA A 467 38.63 0.95 9.27
CA ALA A 467 38.56 -0.38 9.85
C ALA A 467 37.51 -1.27 9.13
N LEU A 468 36.43 -0.67 8.68
CA LEU A 468 35.31 -1.38 8.02
C LEU A 468 35.32 -1.23 6.49
N ASP A 469 36.32 -0.57 5.91
CA ASP A 469 36.42 -0.29 4.46
C ASP A 469 35.12 0.30 3.89
N LEU A 470 34.64 1.37 4.55
CA LEU A 470 33.33 1.95 4.24
C LEU A 470 33.33 2.67 2.89
N THR A 471 32.23 2.54 2.16
CA THR A 471 31.93 3.38 0.99
C THR A 471 31.27 4.69 1.46
N ALA A 472 31.26 5.74 0.61
CA ALA A 472 30.55 6.98 0.89
C ALA A 472 29.06 6.74 1.22
N ARG A 473 28.42 5.78 0.53
CA ARG A 473 27.02 5.40 0.78
C ARG A 473 26.83 4.81 2.19
N THR A 474 27.72 3.92 2.61
CA THR A 474 27.67 3.31 3.93
C THR A 474 27.97 4.33 5.03
N TYR A 475 28.92 5.25 4.80
CA TYR A 475 29.19 6.39 5.66
C TYR A 475 27.92 7.22 5.93
N HIS A 476 27.20 7.62 4.87
CA HIS A 476 25.93 8.36 5.00
C HIS A 476 24.88 7.59 5.80
N LYS A 477 24.80 6.28 5.64
CA LYS A 477 23.87 5.44 6.39
C LYS A 477 24.17 5.39 7.88
N ILE A 478 25.45 5.25 8.23
CA ILE A 478 25.88 5.29 9.65
C ILE A 478 25.46 6.61 10.27
N LEU A 479 25.64 7.74 9.58
CA LEU A 479 25.22 9.05 10.08
C LEU A 479 23.70 9.13 10.32
N LYS A 480 22.88 8.66 9.37
CA LYS A 480 21.42 8.64 9.51
C LYS A 480 20.95 7.76 10.67
N VAL A 481 21.55 6.58 10.83
CA VAL A 481 21.27 5.67 11.94
C VAL A 481 21.72 6.28 13.28
N ALA A 482 22.92 6.88 13.33
CA ALA A 482 23.42 7.56 14.52
C ALA A 482 22.53 8.74 14.93
N ARG A 483 22.00 9.50 13.95
CA ARG A 483 21.02 10.56 14.21
C ARG A 483 19.73 9.99 14.82
N THR A 484 19.28 8.83 14.35
CA THR A 484 18.09 8.16 14.90
C THR A 484 18.33 7.69 16.34
N ILE A 485 19.49 7.11 16.62
CA ILE A 485 19.86 6.68 17.98
C ILE A 485 19.92 7.89 18.92
N ALA A 486 20.51 9.01 18.47
CA ALA A 486 20.54 10.25 19.23
C ALA A 486 19.12 10.82 19.49
N ASP A 487 18.19 10.70 18.53
CA ASP A 487 16.79 11.10 18.71
C ASP A 487 16.06 10.21 19.74
N LEU A 488 16.33 8.89 19.75
CA LEU A 488 15.82 7.96 20.75
C LEU A 488 16.32 8.30 22.17
N ASP A 489 17.57 8.74 22.28
CA ASP A 489 18.19 9.17 23.54
C ASP A 489 17.81 10.60 23.92
N GLY A 490 17.02 11.32 23.09
CA GLY A 490 16.66 12.72 23.29
C GLY A 490 17.86 13.69 23.18
N SER A 491 18.95 13.26 22.53
CA SER A 491 20.17 14.07 22.37
C SER A 491 20.05 15.00 21.16
N GLU A 492 20.34 16.29 21.35
CA GLU A 492 20.36 17.26 20.26
C GLU A 492 21.48 16.97 19.25
N HIS A 493 22.65 16.49 19.74
CA HIS A 493 23.84 16.22 18.94
C HIS A 493 24.11 14.72 18.86
N ILE A 494 24.72 14.29 17.76
CA ILE A 494 25.25 12.93 17.61
C ILE A 494 26.55 12.85 18.44
N ARG A 495 26.59 11.91 19.39
CA ARG A 495 27.75 11.67 20.26
C ARG A 495 28.43 10.34 19.91
N ALA A 496 29.67 10.14 20.43
CA ALA A 496 30.42 8.92 20.18
C ALA A 496 29.71 7.60 20.50
N PRO A 497 28.87 7.44 21.56
CA PRO A 497 28.08 6.21 21.76
C PRO A 497 27.10 5.93 20.62
N HIS A 498 26.41 6.95 20.10
CA HIS A 498 25.46 6.81 19.00
C HIS A 498 26.15 6.31 17.72
N LEU A 499 27.33 6.83 17.43
CA LEU A 499 28.16 6.41 16.30
C LEU A 499 28.68 4.98 16.46
N LYS A 500 29.08 4.58 17.68
CA LYS A 500 29.54 3.22 17.97
C LYS A 500 28.44 2.21 17.74
N GLU A 501 27.22 2.49 18.26
CA GLU A 501 26.05 1.63 18.03
C GLU A 501 25.72 1.55 16.53
N ALA A 502 25.64 2.70 15.83
CA ALA A 502 25.33 2.75 14.40
C ALA A 502 26.36 2.00 13.54
N ALA A 503 27.66 2.16 13.82
CA ALA A 503 28.73 1.45 13.13
C ALA A 503 28.67 -0.06 13.42
N GLY A 504 28.23 -0.45 14.62
CA GLY A 504 28.02 -1.85 15.01
C GLY A 504 27.10 -2.61 14.06
N TYR A 505 26.03 -2.00 13.55
CA TYR A 505 25.11 -2.59 12.59
C TYR A 505 25.74 -2.84 11.20
N ARG A 506 26.93 -2.30 10.91
CA ARG A 506 27.66 -2.52 9.64
C ARG A 506 28.82 -3.52 9.77
N THR A 507 29.14 -3.96 10.98
CA THR A 507 30.18 -4.99 11.19
C THR A 507 29.81 -6.33 10.56
N MET A 508 28.52 -6.59 10.36
CA MET A 508 28.00 -7.77 9.70
C MET A 508 28.42 -7.88 8.24
N ASP A 509 28.59 -6.74 7.55
CA ASP A 509 29.04 -6.71 6.16
C ASP A 509 30.43 -7.37 6.03
N LYS A 510 31.34 -7.05 6.93
CA LYS A 510 32.69 -7.65 6.98
C LYS A 510 32.63 -9.12 7.37
N LYS A 511 31.78 -9.47 8.34
CA LYS A 511 31.65 -10.83 8.87
C LYS A 511 31.12 -11.83 7.83
N TYR A 512 30.09 -11.45 7.06
CA TYR A 512 29.42 -12.34 6.13
C TYR A 512 29.88 -12.18 4.68
N TRP A 513 30.22 -10.96 4.25
CA TRP A 513 30.59 -10.69 2.85
C TRP A 513 32.07 -10.31 2.70
N GLY A 514 32.85 -10.29 3.78
CA GLY A 514 34.30 -10.06 3.74
C GLY A 514 34.69 -8.62 3.41
N ARG A 515 33.84 -7.68 3.74
CA ARG A 515 34.05 -6.25 3.43
C ARG A 515 33.98 -5.39 4.67
#